data_b560b8da8ea31c95cfedbff69facfe06
#
_entry.id   b560b8da8ea31c95cfedbff69facfe06
#
_cell.length_a   1.000
_cell.length_b   1.000
_cell.length_c   1.000
_cell.angle_alpha   90.00
_cell.angle_beta   90.00
_cell.angle_gamma   90.00
#
_symmetry.space_group_name_H-M   'P 1'
#
loop_
_entity.id
_entity.type
_entity.pdbx_description
1 polymer ?
#
loop_
_entity_poly.entity_id
_entity_poly.type
_entity_poly.pdbx_seq_one_letter_code
_entity_poly.pdbx_strand_id
1 'polypeptide(L)'
;RHVRDDVVSKRPVINGPVYFATQAAIEYALGVQNYSGHPIPALMHTNGNYERDEVTGEIVPDEHGRPRFQRTPIFLDADYLLGPEAGHANWTGQSGLATKTSHALFLISSAFQTLHRKGETVAALMFNVKGPDLLWLDKPAQPAAEHEDAYQTVNSPGLGKDDLDAYEALGLEPKAFDNVRIFSPFKPGAEPPSRTGYVDLDGFADYSKLNTERNAPGETDCVYPILWSLDTALYYPHKVFSYGDLDDKLMGFIYELRERGVDSVDELEKLFKKIDAHFADGEAGDYWEGHHKATIRKAQNRFKGMQDKLGGLLAHG
;
A
#
# COMPACT_ATOMS: atom_id res chain seq x y z
N ARG A 1 -30.40 -19.82 -24.66
CA ARG A 1 -31.57 -19.76 -23.76
C ARG A 1 -31.45 -18.48 -22.96
N HIS A 2 -32.47 -17.65 -23.00
CA HIS A 2 -32.50 -16.42 -22.19
C HIS A 2 -32.66 -16.82 -20.73
N VAL A 3 -31.72 -16.35 -19.89
CA VAL A 3 -31.88 -16.36 -18.45
C VAL A 3 -32.86 -15.22 -18.13
N ARG A 4 -33.91 -15.49 -17.37
CA ARG A 4 -34.86 -14.46 -16.93
C ARG A 4 -34.46 -13.92 -15.58
N ASP A 5 -34.54 -12.64 -15.39
CA ASP A 5 -34.32 -11.96 -14.10
C ASP A 5 -35.43 -12.22 -13.07
N ASP A 6 -36.32 -13.13 -13.37
CA ASP A 6 -37.43 -13.47 -12.47
C ASP A 6 -36.93 -14.30 -11.28
N VAL A 7 -37.45 -14.02 -10.11
CA VAL A 7 -37.28 -14.86 -8.93
C VAL A 7 -37.64 -16.29 -9.28
N VAL A 8 -36.70 -17.21 -9.13
CA VAL A 8 -36.89 -18.63 -9.41
C VAL A 8 -37.86 -19.20 -8.36
N SER A 9 -39.14 -19.17 -8.67
CA SER A 9 -40.21 -19.69 -7.81
C SER A 9 -40.45 -21.18 -7.98
N LYS A 10 -39.88 -21.81 -9.01
CA LYS A 10 -40.08 -23.24 -9.31
C LYS A 10 -38.83 -24.04 -8.94
N ARG A 11 -39.05 -25.12 -8.19
CA ARG A 11 -37.99 -26.10 -7.94
C ARG A 11 -37.54 -26.77 -9.24
N PRO A 12 -36.25 -27.12 -9.38
CA PRO A 12 -35.78 -27.92 -10.49
C PRO A 12 -36.60 -29.19 -10.64
N VAL A 13 -36.80 -29.61 -11.87
CA VAL A 13 -37.51 -30.87 -12.15
C VAL A 13 -36.65 -32.03 -11.62
N ILE A 14 -37.30 -32.95 -10.86
CA ILE A 14 -36.63 -34.16 -10.36
C ILE A 14 -36.11 -34.94 -11.59
N ASN A 15 -34.86 -35.39 -11.53
CA ASN A 15 -34.14 -36.06 -12.64
C ASN A 15 -33.95 -35.21 -13.90
N GLY A 16 -34.07 -33.89 -13.79
CA GLY A 16 -33.67 -32.98 -14.86
C GLY A 16 -32.13 -32.98 -15.09
N PRO A 17 -31.67 -32.77 -16.32
CA PRO A 17 -30.25 -32.72 -16.61
C PRO A 17 -29.61 -31.52 -15.91
N VAL A 18 -28.42 -31.74 -15.34
CA VAL A 18 -27.55 -30.69 -14.75
C VAL A 18 -26.39 -30.50 -15.71
N TYR A 19 -26.11 -29.24 -15.98
CA TYR A 19 -25.01 -28.83 -16.85
C TYR A 19 -24.05 -27.92 -16.07
N PHE A 20 -22.77 -28.00 -16.38
CA PHE A 20 -21.83 -26.99 -15.94
C PHE A 20 -22.17 -25.63 -16.57
N ALA A 21 -22.07 -24.58 -15.77
CA ALA A 21 -22.29 -23.22 -16.28
C ALA A 21 -21.15 -22.82 -17.23
N THR A 22 -21.51 -22.20 -18.33
CA THR A 22 -20.51 -21.53 -19.18
C THR A 22 -20.04 -20.23 -18.52
N GLN A 23 -18.91 -19.68 -18.95
CA GLN A 23 -18.41 -18.39 -18.48
C GLN A 23 -19.49 -17.31 -18.58
N ALA A 24 -20.14 -17.17 -19.73
CA ALA A 24 -21.21 -16.18 -19.93
C ALA A 24 -22.40 -16.38 -18.96
N ALA A 25 -22.71 -17.62 -18.59
CA ALA A 25 -23.77 -17.89 -17.62
C ALA A 25 -23.35 -17.50 -16.20
N ILE A 26 -22.08 -17.67 -15.86
CA ILE A 26 -21.51 -17.29 -14.56
C ILE A 26 -21.47 -15.75 -14.47
N GLU A 27 -20.96 -15.06 -15.47
CA GLU A 27 -20.92 -13.60 -15.54
C GLU A 27 -22.32 -13.00 -15.42
N TYR A 28 -23.29 -13.56 -16.13
CA TYR A 28 -24.67 -13.14 -16.03
C TYR A 28 -25.25 -13.36 -14.62
N ALA A 29 -25.00 -14.52 -14.02
CA ALA A 29 -25.47 -14.83 -12.68
C ALA A 29 -24.84 -13.94 -11.60
N LEU A 30 -23.61 -13.48 -11.81
CA LEU A 30 -22.90 -12.53 -10.97
C LEU A 30 -23.28 -11.07 -11.23
N GLY A 31 -24.08 -10.82 -12.25
CA GLY A 31 -24.57 -9.49 -12.59
C GLY A 31 -23.51 -8.57 -13.21
N VAL A 32 -22.46 -9.12 -13.83
CA VAL A 32 -21.39 -8.33 -14.48
C VAL A 32 -21.93 -7.33 -15.50
N GLN A 33 -23.00 -7.69 -16.20
CA GLN A 33 -23.69 -6.81 -17.16
C GLN A 33 -24.38 -5.60 -16.51
N ASN A 34 -24.56 -5.62 -15.19
CA ASN A 34 -25.19 -4.54 -14.42
C ASN A 34 -24.17 -3.64 -13.70
N TYR A 35 -22.87 -3.88 -13.91
CA TYR A 35 -21.83 -3.04 -13.32
C TYR A 35 -21.94 -1.61 -13.85
N SER A 36 -21.86 -0.64 -12.96
CA SER A 36 -21.81 0.79 -13.30
C SER A 36 -20.42 1.20 -13.75
N GLY A 37 -19.39 0.59 -13.16
CA GLY A 37 -18.00 0.79 -13.51
C GLY A 37 -17.44 -0.30 -14.42
N HIS A 38 -16.13 -0.23 -14.67
CA HIS A 38 -15.45 -1.24 -15.46
C HIS A 38 -15.29 -2.56 -14.70
N PRO A 39 -15.47 -3.72 -15.34
CA PRO A 39 -15.19 -5.00 -14.70
C PRO A 39 -13.69 -5.20 -14.52
N ILE A 40 -13.25 -5.25 -13.27
CA ILE A 40 -11.87 -5.49 -12.87
C ILE A 40 -11.68 -7.00 -12.63
N PRO A 41 -10.80 -7.69 -13.36
CA PRO A 41 -10.48 -9.08 -13.09
C PRO A 41 -9.96 -9.27 -11.66
N ALA A 42 -10.62 -10.10 -10.86
CA ALA A 42 -10.29 -10.28 -9.45
C ALA A 42 -9.63 -11.63 -9.15
N LEU A 43 -10.05 -12.67 -9.83
CA LEU A 43 -9.49 -14.02 -9.70
C LEU A 43 -9.92 -14.92 -10.86
N MET A 44 -9.24 -16.06 -10.98
CA MET A 44 -9.68 -17.18 -11.81
C MET A 44 -10.32 -18.26 -10.94
N HIS A 45 -11.51 -18.66 -11.27
CA HIS A 45 -12.24 -19.71 -10.57
C HIS A 45 -12.36 -20.97 -11.42
N THR A 46 -12.15 -22.13 -10.82
CA THR A 46 -12.42 -23.41 -11.50
C THR A 46 -13.90 -23.70 -11.49
N ASN A 47 -14.49 -23.94 -12.66
CA ASN A 47 -15.93 -24.21 -12.78
C ASN A 47 -16.33 -25.69 -12.58
N GLY A 48 -15.37 -26.54 -12.23
CA GLY A 48 -15.59 -27.97 -11.98
C GLY A 48 -15.63 -28.86 -13.23
N ASN A 49 -15.52 -28.27 -14.44
CA ASN A 49 -15.42 -29.01 -15.68
C ASN A 49 -13.95 -29.17 -16.09
N TYR A 50 -13.64 -30.25 -16.84
CA TYR A 50 -12.30 -30.42 -17.40
C TYR A 50 -12.13 -29.61 -18.68
N GLU A 51 -10.95 -29.02 -18.81
CA GLU A 51 -10.53 -28.40 -20.05
C GLU A 51 -10.31 -29.48 -21.11
N ARG A 52 -10.81 -29.27 -22.32
CA ARG A 52 -10.66 -30.20 -23.42
C ARG A 52 -10.03 -29.50 -24.62
N ASP A 53 -9.15 -30.21 -25.29
CA ASP A 53 -8.63 -29.79 -26.57
C ASP A 53 -9.79 -29.64 -27.57
N GLU A 54 -9.82 -28.53 -28.28
CA GLU A 54 -10.93 -28.19 -29.21
C GLU A 54 -11.02 -29.12 -30.42
N VAL A 55 -9.88 -29.73 -30.78
CA VAL A 55 -9.77 -30.57 -32.02
C VAL A 55 -9.99 -32.04 -31.67
N THR A 56 -9.29 -32.52 -30.62
CA THR A 56 -9.32 -33.94 -30.25
C THR A 56 -10.43 -34.28 -29.24
N GLY A 57 -10.93 -33.32 -28.50
CA GLY A 57 -11.88 -33.50 -27.41
C GLY A 57 -11.27 -34.18 -26.15
N GLU A 58 -9.97 -34.47 -26.17
CA GLU A 58 -9.26 -35.06 -25.05
C GLU A 58 -9.10 -34.05 -23.89
N ILE A 59 -8.97 -34.57 -22.65
CA ILE A 59 -8.72 -33.73 -21.50
C ILE A 59 -7.29 -33.20 -21.56
N VAL A 60 -7.15 -31.88 -21.42
CA VAL A 60 -5.84 -31.21 -21.37
C VAL A 60 -5.20 -31.48 -20.01
N PRO A 61 -3.97 -32.02 -19.95
CA PRO A 61 -3.26 -32.17 -18.68
C PRO A 61 -2.58 -30.87 -18.22
N ASP A 62 -2.40 -30.72 -16.91
CA ASP A 62 -1.54 -29.70 -16.31
C ASP A 62 -0.05 -30.09 -16.48
N GLU A 63 0.87 -29.27 -16.00
CA GLU A 63 2.32 -29.51 -16.05
C GLU A 63 2.77 -30.78 -15.28
N HIS A 64 1.90 -31.32 -14.43
CA HIS A 64 2.12 -32.56 -13.67
C HIS A 64 1.36 -33.76 -14.25
N GLY A 65 0.74 -33.60 -15.43
CA GLY A 65 -0.02 -34.64 -16.11
C GLY A 65 -1.40 -34.91 -15.48
N ARG A 66 -1.91 -34.06 -14.61
CA ARG A 66 -3.23 -34.19 -14.01
C ARG A 66 -4.29 -33.48 -14.86
N PRO A 67 -5.56 -33.94 -14.85
CA PRO A 67 -6.63 -33.24 -15.55
C PRO A 67 -6.72 -31.76 -15.19
N ARG A 68 -6.64 -30.91 -16.18
CA ARG A 68 -6.79 -29.45 -16.00
C ARG A 68 -8.26 -29.08 -15.94
N PHE A 69 -8.64 -28.24 -15.00
CA PHE A 69 -10.00 -27.73 -14.90
C PHE A 69 -10.17 -26.46 -15.70
N GLN A 70 -11.33 -26.30 -16.31
CA GLN A 70 -11.71 -25.03 -16.90
C GLN A 70 -11.71 -23.93 -15.85
N ARG A 71 -11.15 -22.80 -16.20
CA ARG A 71 -11.07 -21.62 -15.34
C ARG A 71 -11.93 -20.52 -15.93
N THR A 72 -12.63 -19.83 -15.07
CA THR A 72 -13.52 -18.72 -15.42
C THR A 72 -13.09 -17.47 -14.66
N PRO A 73 -12.89 -16.34 -15.34
CA PRO A 73 -12.60 -15.07 -14.67
C PRO A 73 -13.79 -14.64 -13.80
N ILE A 74 -13.47 -14.12 -12.63
CA ILE A 74 -14.40 -13.41 -11.76
C ILE A 74 -14.03 -11.95 -11.73
N PHE A 75 -15.01 -11.09 -11.89
CA PHE A 75 -14.84 -9.64 -11.97
C PHE A 75 -15.42 -8.94 -10.76
N LEU A 76 -14.85 -7.78 -10.42
CA LEU A 76 -15.42 -6.82 -9.49
C LEU A 76 -15.75 -5.52 -10.23
N ASP A 77 -16.80 -4.85 -9.79
CA ASP A 77 -17.17 -3.54 -10.32
C ASP A 77 -16.20 -2.47 -9.82
N ALA A 78 -15.59 -1.72 -10.75
CA ALA A 78 -14.64 -0.66 -10.42
C ALA A 78 -15.29 0.44 -9.58
N ASP A 79 -16.52 0.82 -9.87
CA ASP A 79 -17.24 1.88 -9.14
C ASP A 79 -17.51 1.44 -7.69
N TYR A 80 -17.82 0.17 -7.49
CA TYR A 80 -18.01 -0.38 -6.16
C TYR A 80 -16.70 -0.52 -5.39
N LEU A 81 -15.62 -0.91 -6.07
CA LEU A 81 -14.31 -1.13 -5.45
C LEU A 81 -13.58 0.18 -5.12
N LEU A 82 -13.65 1.16 -6.03
CA LEU A 82 -12.84 2.39 -6.01
C LEU A 82 -13.70 3.66 -6.00
N GLY A 83 -14.99 3.54 -6.14
CA GLY A 83 -15.90 4.66 -6.27
C GLY A 83 -16.11 5.46 -4.98
N PRO A 84 -16.86 6.57 -5.07
CA PRO A 84 -17.03 7.52 -3.96
C PRO A 84 -17.75 6.93 -2.74
N GLU A 85 -18.45 5.82 -2.88
CA GLU A 85 -19.11 5.09 -1.79
C GLU A 85 -18.13 4.22 -0.98
N ALA A 86 -16.83 4.30 -1.29
CA ALA A 86 -15.71 3.70 -0.58
C ALA A 86 -15.91 2.21 -0.26
N GLY A 87 -15.64 1.36 -1.22
CA GLY A 87 -15.56 -0.08 -1.01
C GLY A 87 -14.50 -0.44 0.03
N HIS A 88 -14.86 -1.32 0.95
CA HIS A 88 -13.92 -1.89 1.90
C HIS A 88 -13.68 -3.35 1.53
N ALA A 89 -12.42 -3.72 1.32
CA ALA A 89 -12.03 -5.10 1.08
C ALA A 89 -11.21 -5.63 2.27
N ASN A 90 -11.53 -6.83 2.72
CA ASN A 90 -10.81 -7.51 3.79
C ASN A 90 -10.28 -8.85 3.30
N TRP A 91 -8.97 -9.07 3.43
CA TRP A 91 -8.32 -10.32 3.08
C TRP A 91 -8.01 -11.13 4.33
N THR A 92 -8.65 -12.28 4.45
CA THR A 92 -8.36 -13.25 5.47
C THR A 92 -7.69 -14.49 4.87
N GLY A 93 -6.76 -15.09 5.57
CA GLY A 93 -6.05 -16.27 5.10
C GLY A 93 -4.98 -16.72 6.08
N GLN A 94 -4.46 -17.92 5.86
CA GLN A 94 -3.41 -18.48 6.69
C GLN A 94 -2.12 -17.66 6.58
N SER A 95 -1.49 -17.40 7.72
CA SER A 95 -0.19 -16.70 7.75
C SER A 95 0.92 -17.59 7.20
N GLY A 96 1.88 -16.97 6.50
CA GLY A 96 3.07 -17.67 5.97
C GLY A 96 2.94 -18.20 4.54
N LEU A 97 1.75 -18.17 3.92
CA LEU A 97 1.55 -18.60 2.54
C LEU A 97 1.45 -17.43 1.53
N ALA A 98 1.77 -16.22 1.95
CA ALA A 98 1.73 -14.97 1.17
C ALA A 98 0.40 -14.67 0.44
N THR A 99 -0.61 -15.50 0.58
CA THR A 99 -1.87 -15.46 -0.19
C THR A 99 -2.62 -14.14 -0.07
N LYS A 100 -2.61 -13.51 1.13
CA LYS A 100 -3.32 -12.25 1.37
C LYS A 100 -2.69 -11.08 0.62
N THR A 101 -1.39 -10.87 0.83
CA THR A 101 -0.63 -9.78 0.21
C THR A 101 -0.57 -9.97 -1.31
N SER A 102 -0.30 -11.18 -1.78
CA SER A 102 -0.24 -11.49 -3.22
C SER A 102 -1.55 -11.21 -3.93
N HIS A 103 -2.69 -11.64 -3.36
CA HIS A 103 -3.99 -11.37 -3.97
C HIS A 103 -4.36 -9.87 -3.92
N ALA A 104 -4.04 -9.18 -2.84
CA ALA A 104 -4.26 -7.73 -2.75
C ALA A 104 -3.43 -6.97 -3.81
N LEU A 105 -2.16 -7.31 -3.98
CA LEU A 105 -1.29 -6.74 -5.00
C LEU A 105 -1.77 -7.08 -6.42
N PHE A 106 -2.19 -8.32 -6.64
CA PHE A 106 -2.80 -8.73 -7.91
C PHE A 106 -4.02 -7.86 -8.23
N LEU A 107 -4.94 -7.67 -7.29
CA LEU A 107 -6.14 -6.87 -7.51
C LEU A 107 -5.81 -5.39 -7.79
N ILE A 108 -4.83 -4.82 -7.09
CA ILE A 108 -4.36 -3.45 -7.37
C ILE A 108 -3.75 -3.36 -8.78
N SER A 109 -2.90 -4.32 -9.17
CA SER A 109 -2.32 -4.37 -10.51
C SER A 109 -3.40 -4.52 -11.59
N SER A 110 -4.38 -5.38 -11.37
CA SER A 110 -5.52 -5.58 -12.25
C SER A 110 -6.33 -4.31 -12.43
N ALA A 111 -6.63 -3.61 -11.34
CA ALA A 111 -7.34 -2.32 -11.37
C ALA A 111 -6.53 -1.27 -12.16
N PHE A 112 -5.22 -1.15 -11.89
CA PHE A 112 -4.35 -0.21 -12.61
C PHE A 112 -4.34 -0.48 -14.11
N GLN A 113 -4.13 -1.72 -14.52
CA GLN A 113 -4.09 -2.08 -15.93
C GLN A 113 -5.44 -1.89 -16.63
N THR A 114 -6.54 -2.25 -15.96
CA THR A 114 -7.88 -2.13 -16.52
C THR A 114 -8.28 -0.68 -16.71
N LEU A 115 -8.10 0.15 -15.69
CA LEU A 115 -8.48 1.56 -15.71
C LEU A 115 -7.57 2.38 -16.62
N HIS A 116 -6.27 2.13 -16.59
CA HIS A 116 -5.33 2.79 -17.50
C HIS A 116 -5.68 2.57 -18.98
N ARG A 117 -6.06 1.35 -19.37
CA ARG A 117 -6.53 1.05 -20.73
C ARG A 117 -7.82 1.80 -21.11
N LYS A 118 -8.56 2.26 -20.13
CA LYS A 118 -9.76 3.09 -20.30
C LYS A 118 -9.49 4.60 -20.23
N GLY A 119 -8.24 4.99 -20.05
CA GLY A 119 -7.83 6.38 -19.93
C GLY A 119 -8.08 6.97 -18.53
N GLU A 120 -8.37 6.13 -17.55
CA GLU A 120 -8.56 6.53 -16.16
C GLU A 120 -7.26 6.40 -15.36
N THR A 121 -7.13 7.22 -14.32
CA THR A 121 -5.97 7.22 -13.44
C THR A 121 -6.38 6.80 -12.03
N VAL A 122 -5.57 5.94 -11.43
CA VAL A 122 -5.74 5.48 -10.05
C VAL A 122 -4.39 5.46 -9.35
N ALA A 123 -4.39 5.72 -8.06
CA ALA A 123 -3.20 5.64 -7.23
C ALA A 123 -3.48 4.75 -6.01
N ALA A 124 -2.46 4.03 -5.55
CA ALA A 124 -2.51 3.26 -4.32
C ALA A 124 -1.53 3.81 -3.29
N LEU A 125 -1.98 4.00 -2.06
CA LEU A 125 -1.14 4.30 -0.91
C LEU A 125 -1.04 3.04 -0.06
N MET A 126 0.17 2.48 0.02
CA MET A 126 0.41 1.24 0.74
C MET A 126 1.28 1.49 1.97
N PHE A 127 0.82 1.02 3.14
CA PHE A 127 1.57 1.11 4.38
C PHE A 127 2.31 -0.22 4.62
N ASN A 128 3.63 -0.18 4.52
CA ASN A 128 4.46 -1.34 4.83
C ASN A 128 4.76 -1.37 6.34
N VAL A 129 4.09 -2.26 7.07
CA VAL A 129 4.21 -2.36 8.53
C VAL A 129 5.03 -3.57 8.97
N LYS A 130 5.39 -4.47 8.05
CA LYS A 130 6.09 -5.70 8.39
C LYS A 130 6.96 -6.21 7.23
N GLY A 131 8.26 -6.30 7.48
CA GLY A 131 9.20 -6.93 6.55
C GLY A 131 9.37 -6.18 5.22
N PRO A 132 10.07 -6.78 4.25
CA PRO A 132 10.40 -6.15 2.98
C PRO A 132 9.35 -6.35 1.88
N ASP A 133 8.19 -6.94 2.16
CA ASP A 133 7.23 -7.46 1.17
C ASP A 133 6.79 -6.42 0.13
N LEU A 134 6.70 -5.14 0.52
CA LEU A 134 6.26 -4.06 -0.36
C LEU A 134 7.41 -3.19 -0.90
N LEU A 135 8.66 -3.53 -0.60
CA LEU A 135 9.81 -2.70 -1.01
C LEU A 135 10.20 -2.87 -2.49
N TRP A 136 9.75 -3.95 -3.13
CA TRP A 136 10.23 -4.35 -4.46
C TRP A 136 9.11 -4.41 -5.51
N LEU A 137 8.05 -3.67 -5.31
CA LEU A 137 6.87 -3.66 -6.20
C LEU A 137 7.17 -3.18 -7.62
N ASP A 138 8.21 -2.39 -7.79
CA ASP A 138 8.72 -1.88 -9.07
C ASP A 138 9.68 -2.85 -9.79
N LYS A 139 9.90 -4.02 -9.22
CA LYS A 139 10.80 -5.03 -9.81
C LYS A 139 9.99 -6.21 -10.34
N PRO A 140 10.37 -6.75 -11.51
CA PRO A 140 9.64 -7.85 -12.13
C PRO A 140 9.72 -9.12 -11.27
N ALA A 141 8.65 -9.93 -11.31
CA ALA A 141 8.64 -11.24 -10.65
C ALA A 141 9.56 -12.25 -11.34
N GLN A 142 9.77 -12.12 -12.66
CA GLN A 142 10.74 -12.91 -13.40
C GLN A 142 11.96 -12.07 -13.71
N PRO A 143 13.15 -12.53 -13.33
CA PRO A 143 14.40 -11.84 -13.69
C PRO A 143 14.67 -11.93 -15.19
N ALA A 144 15.40 -10.96 -15.73
CA ALA A 144 16.14 -11.18 -16.96
C ALA A 144 17.15 -12.31 -16.72
N ALA A 145 17.51 -13.03 -17.79
CA ALA A 145 18.40 -14.19 -17.69
C ALA A 145 19.75 -13.87 -17.01
N GLU A 146 20.23 -12.64 -17.19
CA GLU A 146 21.46 -12.13 -16.55
C GLU A 146 21.37 -11.98 -15.02
N HIS A 147 20.16 -12.02 -14.44
CA HIS A 147 19.93 -11.85 -13.00
C HIS A 147 19.37 -13.12 -12.34
N GLU A 148 19.33 -14.24 -13.04
CA GLU A 148 18.72 -15.48 -12.58
C GLU A 148 19.31 -15.97 -11.27
N ASP A 149 20.65 -15.89 -11.12
CA ASP A 149 21.34 -16.31 -9.90
C ASP A 149 20.89 -15.51 -8.67
N ALA A 150 20.70 -14.20 -8.83
CA ALA A 150 20.25 -13.32 -7.74
C ALA A 150 18.83 -13.65 -7.28
N TYR A 151 17.94 -14.03 -8.23
CA TYR A 151 16.58 -14.44 -7.87
C TYR A 151 16.53 -15.81 -7.22
N GLN A 152 17.35 -16.75 -7.63
CA GLN A 152 17.45 -18.06 -6.97
C GLN A 152 17.86 -17.91 -5.49
N THR A 153 18.74 -16.96 -5.20
CA THR A 153 19.22 -16.71 -3.83
C THR A 153 18.10 -16.24 -2.89
N VAL A 154 17.10 -15.48 -3.40
CA VAL A 154 15.95 -15.02 -2.60
C VAL A 154 14.76 -15.96 -2.70
N ASN A 155 14.95 -17.14 -3.25
CA ASN A 155 13.91 -18.19 -3.33
C ASN A 155 12.62 -17.70 -4.03
N SER A 156 12.77 -16.87 -5.07
CA SER A 156 11.68 -16.36 -5.89
C SER A 156 11.64 -17.13 -7.20
N PRO A 157 10.81 -18.17 -7.33
CA PRO A 157 10.78 -19.03 -8.52
C PRO A 157 10.25 -18.32 -9.77
N GLY A 158 9.80 -17.07 -9.65
CA GLY A 158 9.07 -16.39 -10.70
C GLY A 158 7.63 -16.89 -10.83
N LEU A 159 7.00 -16.56 -11.95
CA LEU A 159 5.66 -17.04 -12.27
C LEU A 159 5.74 -18.36 -13.04
N GLY A 160 4.96 -19.34 -12.62
CA GLY A 160 4.80 -20.60 -13.33
C GLY A 160 3.96 -20.43 -14.61
N LYS A 161 3.96 -21.46 -15.45
CA LYS A 161 3.18 -21.44 -16.69
C LYS A 161 1.70 -21.23 -16.43
N ASP A 162 1.16 -21.87 -15.39
CA ASP A 162 -0.26 -21.72 -15.03
C ASP A 162 -0.63 -20.31 -14.58
N ASP A 163 0.31 -19.57 -13.96
CA ASP A 163 0.13 -18.18 -13.61
C ASP A 163 0.12 -17.30 -14.86
N LEU A 164 1.06 -17.53 -15.79
CA LEU A 164 1.14 -16.78 -17.05
C LEU A 164 -0.13 -16.99 -17.89
N ASP A 165 -0.57 -18.23 -18.02
CA ASP A 165 -1.83 -18.58 -18.70
C ASP A 165 -3.04 -17.91 -18.05
N ALA A 166 -3.03 -17.76 -16.71
CA ALA A 166 -4.09 -17.05 -15.99
C ALA A 166 -4.08 -15.54 -16.27
N TYR A 167 -2.90 -14.92 -16.29
CA TYR A 167 -2.77 -13.50 -16.65
C TYR A 167 -3.27 -13.25 -18.07
N GLU A 168 -2.87 -14.09 -19.03
CA GLU A 168 -3.31 -14.00 -20.43
C GLU A 168 -4.85 -14.14 -20.54
N ALA A 169 -5.42 -15.15 -19.88
CA ALA A 169 -6.88 -15.37 -19.87
C ALA A 169 -7.67 -14.22 -19.24
N LEU A 170 -7.07 -13.50 -18.29
CA LEU A 170 -7.65 -12.29 -17.69
C LEU A 170 -7.39 -11.02 -18.53
N GLY A 171 -6.62 -11.14 -19.60
CA GLY A 171 -6.18 -10.01 -20.41
C GLY A 171 -5.26 -9.05 -19.64
N LEU A 172 -4.49 -9.55 -18.68
CA LEU A 172 -3.55 -8.80 -17.87
C LEU A 172 -2.11 -9.16 -18.22
N GLU A 173 -1.19 -8.25 -17.95
CA GLU A 173 0.25 -8.47 -18.10
C GLU A 173 0.87 -8.74 -16.72
N PRO A 174 1.71 -9.79 -16.59
CA PRO A 174 2.45 -10.06 -15.35
C PRO A 174 3.67 -9.14 -15.26
N LYS A 175 3.45 -7.88 -14.94
CA LYS A 175 4.49 -6.86 -14.85
C LYS A 175 4.60 -6.22 -13.48
N ALA A 176 5.76 -5.67 -13.20
CA ALA A 176 5.99 -4.84 -12.02
C ALA A 176 5.12 -3.57 -12.06
N PHE A 177 4.94 -2.94 -10.92
CA PHE A 177 4.26 -1.65 -10.85
C PHE A 177 5.14 -0.54 -11.42
N ASP A 178 4.55 0.31 -12.23
CA ASP A 178 5.19 1.53 -12.71
C ASP A 178 5.02 2.67 -11.68
N ASN A 179 5.96 3.64 -11.69
CA ASN A 179 5.87 4.85 -10.88
C ASN A 179 5.73 4.61 -9.35
N VAL A 180 6.41 3.59 -8.84
CA VAL A 180 6.48 3.33 -7.39
C VAL A 180 7.36 4.36 -6.72
N ARG A 181 6.85 4.98 -5.65
CA ARG A 181 7.62 5.88 -4.78
C ARG A 181 7.59 5.33 -3.37
N ILE A 182 8.75 5.15 -2.79
CA ILE A 182 8.89 4.64 -1.42
C ILE A 182 9.21 5.82 -0.51
N PHE A 183 8.44 5.94 0.56
CA PHE A 183 8.63 6.98 1.57
C PHE A 183 8.96 6.34 2.90
N SER A 184 9.89 6.93 3.64
CA SER A 184 10.29 6.43 4.95
C SER A 184 10.60 7.55 5.92
N PRO A 185 10.42 7.33 7.23
CA PRO A 185 10.95 8.23 8.23
C PRO A 185 12.45 8.44 8.05
N PHE A 186 12.90 9.67 8.15
CA PHE A 186 14.28 10.06 7.97
C PHE A 186 14.82 10.75 9.22
N LYS A 187 16.03 10.40 9.62
CA LYS A 187 16.71 11.02 10.75
C LYS A 187 17.72 12.02 10.22
N PRO A 188 17.57 13.33 10.46
CA PRO A 188 18.51 14.33 10.01
C PRO A 188 19.94 14.01 10.43
N GLY A 189 20.89 14.20 9.53
CA GLY A 189 22.31 13.88 9.74
C GLY A 189 22.69 12.41 9.55
N ALA A 190 21.71 11.52 9.27
CA ALA A 190 21.97 10.17 8.80
C ALA A 190 22.14 10.14 7.28
N GLU A 191 22.74 9.07 6.75
CA GLU A 191 22.72 8.84 5.31
C GLU A 191 21.27 8.72 4.81
N PRO A 192 20.98 9.12 3.56
CA PRO A 192 19.65 8.94 3.00
C PRO A 192 19.19 7.49 3.13
N PRO A 193 17.93 7.24 3.52
CA PRO A 193 17.43 5.89 3.65
C PRO A 193 17.49 5.19 2.30
N SER A 194 17.99 3.95 2.30
CA SER A 194 17.97 3.06 1.15
C SER A 194 16.98 1.92 1.40
N ARG A 195 16.53 1.24 0.36
CA ARG A 195 15.69 0.04 0.52
C ARG A 195 16.39 -1.03 1.37
N THR A 196 17.70 -1.16 1.21
CA THR A 196 18.53 -2.12 1.94
C THR A 196 18.72 -1.75 3.40
N GLY A 197 18.70 -0.47 3.77
CA GLY A 197 18.85 0.00 5.14
C GLY A 197 17.66 -0.33 6.06
N TYR A 198 16.54 -0.78 5.51
CA TYR A 198 15.34 -1.19 6.27
C TYR A 198 15.18 -2.69 6.41
N VAL A 199 16.04 -3.46 5.77
CA VAL A 199 16.02 -4.92 5.87
C VAL A 199 17.09 -5.30 6.88
N ASP A 200 16.70 -6.03 7.92
CA ASP A 200 17.65 -6.66 8.83
C ASP A 200 18.48 -7.66 8.02
N LEU A 201 19.72 -7.30 7.76
CA LEU A 201 20.58 -8.00 6.80
C LEU A 201 21.07 -9.37 7.31
N ASP A 202 20.92 -9.68 8.58
CA ASP A 202 21.37 -10.96 9.13
C ASP A 202 20.64 -12.19 8.53
N GLY A 203 19.47 -11.99 7.96
CA GLY A 203 18.74 -13.02 7.21
C GLY A 203 18.60 -12.75 5.71
N PHE A 204 19.06 -11.60 5.20
CA PHE A 204 18.81 -11.11 3.84
C PHE A 204 20.06 -10.53 3.15
N ALA A 205 21.23 -11.07 3.44
CA ALA A 205 22.49 -10.64 2.82
C ALA A 205 22.41 -10.51 1.29
N ASP A 206 21.53 -11.32 0.68
CA ASP A 206 21.34 -11.37 -0.75
C ASP A 206 20.42 -10.28 -1.33
N TYR A 207 19.61 -9.61 -0.47
CA TYR A 207 18.80 -8.48 -0.92
C TYR A 207 19.64 -7.26 -1.33
N SER A 208 20.80 -7.06 -0.68
CA SER A 208 21.71 -5.99 -1.09
C SER A 208 22.25 -6.24 -2.51
N LYS A 209 22.58 -7.50 -2.81
CA LYS A 209 23.01 -7.93 -4.14
C LYS A 209 21.89 -7.76 -5.17
N LEU A 210 20.69 -8.20 -4.85
CA LEU A 210 19.50 -7.99 -5.66
C LEU A 210 19.23 -6.50 -5.94
N ASN A 211 19.42 -5.63 -4.94
CA ASN A 211 19.24 -4.20 -5.12
C ASN A 211 20.25 -3.63 -6.12
N THR A 212 21.51 -4.02 -6.00
CA THR A 212 22.57 -3.56 -6.90
C THR A 212 22.36 -4.05 -8.35
N GLU A 213 21.87 -5.26 -8.52
CA GLU A 213 21.67 -5.88 -9.83
C GLU A 213 20.34 -5.48 -10.50
N ARG A 214 19.31 -5.13 -9.70
CA ARG A 214 18.00 -4.70 -10.21
C ARG A 214 17.93 -3.22 -10.57
N ASN A 215 18.83 -2.40 -10.06
CA ASN A 215 18.88 -1.00 -10.42
C ASN A 215 19.64 -0.84 -11.73
N ALA A 216 18.97 -0.32 -12.76
CA ALA A 216 19.66 0.09 -13.97
C ALA A 216 20.73 1.16 -13.65
N PRO A 217 21.84 1.20 -14.36
CA PRO A 217 22.84 2.26 -14.16
C PRO A 217 22.19 3.64 -14.30
N GLY A 218 22.19 4.42 -13.22
CA GLY A 218 21.58 5.76 -13.17
C GLY A 218 20.19 5.83 -12.50
N GLU A 219 19.53 4.69 -12.20
CA GLU A 219 18.37 4.68 -11.31
C GLU A 219 18.84 4.75 -9.87
N THR A 220 18.47 5.81 -9.20
CA THR A 220 18.71 5.95 -7.77
C THR A 220 17.69 5.11 -7.01
N ASP A 221 18.17 4.30 -6.08
CA ASP A 221 17.34 3.59 -5.09
C ASP A 221 16.76 4.61 -4.09
N CYS A 222 16.01 5.57 -4.62
CA CYS A 222 15.54 6.69 -3.84
C CYS A 222 14.37 6.31 -2.97
N VAL A 223 14.64 6.26 -1.67
CA VAL A 223 13.60 6.34 -0.66
C VAL A 223 13.44 7.81 -0.29
N TYR A 224 12.25 8.33 -0.46
CA TYR A 224 11.93 9.71 -0.13
C TYR A 224 11.70 9.85 1.38
N PRO A 225 12.24 10.88 2.03
CA PRO A 225 11.95 11.11 3.43
C PRO A 225 10.49 11.52 3.64
N ILE A 226 9.86 10.97 4.67
CA ILE A 226 8.63 11.52 5.21
C ILE A 226 9.04 12.50 6.31
N LEU A 227 8.78 13.77 6.07
CA LEU A 227 9.04 14.82 7.05
C LEU A 227 7.74 15.60 7.28
N TRP A 228 7.44 15.85 8.54
CA TRP A 228 6.42 16.80 8.96
C TRP A 228 7.10 18.13 9.25
N SER A 229 6.61 19.19 8.66
CA SER A 229 6.97 20.51 9.14
C SER A 229 6.40 20.70 10.56
N LEU A 230 7.12 21.44 11.37
CA LEU A 230 6.63 21.82 12.70
C LEU A 230 5.31 22.59 12.59
N ASP A 231 5.16 23.40 11.54
CA ASP A 231 3.93 24.10 11.20
C ASP A 231 2.73 23.17 11.12
N THR A 232 2.85 22.03 10.43
CA THR A 232 1.77 21.02 10.40
C THR A 232 1.42 20.52 11.80
N ALA A 233 2.41 20.30 12.67
CA ALA A 233 2.19 19.86 14.05
C ALA A 233 1.50 20.95 14.89
N LEU A 234 1.85 22.21 14.66
CA LEU A 234 1.23 23.37 15.33
C LEU A 234 -0.22 23.61 14.87
N TYR A 235 -0.54 23.32 13.59
CA TYR A 235 -1.91 23.42 13.08
C TYR A 235 -2.82 22.31 13.60
N TYR A 236 -2.26 21.12 13.85
CA TYR A 236 -3.01 19.96 14.33
C TYR A 236 -2.49 19.45 15.67
N PRO A 237 -2.44 20.29 16.73
CA PRO A 237 -1.80 19.94 17.99
C PRO A 237 -2.42 18.70 18.66
N HIS A 238 -3.71 18.45 18.42
CA HIS A 238 -4.41 17.27 18.93
C HIS A 238 -3.94 15.93 18.31
N LYS A 239 -3.21 15.98 17.19
CA LYS A 239 -2.59 14.80 16.58
C LYS A 239 -1.24 14.47 17.21
N VAL A 240 -0.61 15.44 17.82
CA VAL A 240 0.76 15.37 18.33
C VAL A 240 0.79 15.31 19.87
N PHE A 241 -0.06 16.09 20.50
CA PHE A 241 -0.18 16.15 21.95
C PHE A 241 -1.39 15.35 22.44
N SER A 242 -1.28 14.80 23.66
CA SER A 242 -2.42 14.13 24.28
C SER A 242 -3.53 15.13 24.60
N TYR A 243 -4.78 14.73 24.43
CA TYR A 243 -5.95 15.58 24.63
C TYR A 243 -5.99 16.25 26.03
N GLY A 244 -5.56 15.54 27.06
CA GLY A 244 -5.49 16.08 28.45
C GLY A 244 -4.38 17.11 28.68
N ASP A 245 -3.51 17.31 27.69
CA ASP A 245 -2.41 18.27 27.78
C ASP A 245 -2.75 19.62 27.15
N LEU A 246 -3.74 19.66 26.27
CA LEU A 246 -4.15 20.83 25.51
C LEU A 246 -5.16 21.67 26.30
N ASP A 247 -4.67 22.41 27.29
CA ASP A 247 -5.45 23.46 27.95
C ASP A 247 -5.40 24.79 27.19
N ASP A 248 -6.29 25.72 27.49
CA ASP A 248 -6.42 27.01 26.83
C ASP A 248 -5.10 27.82 26.86
N LYS A 249 -4.31 27.69 27.90
CA LYS A 249 -3.04 28.42 28.06
C LYS A 249 -1.97 27.85 27.13
N LEU A 250 -1.89 26.52 27.01
CA LEU A 250 -0.97 25.88 26.08
C LEU A 250 -1.39 26.13 24.64
N MET A 251 -2.69 26.09 24.34
CA MET A 251 -3.22 26.44 23.03
C MET A 251 -2.91 27.88 22.66
N GLY A 252 -3.06 28.83 23.59
CA GLY A 252 -2.67 30.22 23.37
C GLY A 252 -1.19 30.38 23.01
N PHE A 253 -0.31 29.64 23.68
CA PHE A 253 1.11 29.64 23.33
C PHE A 253 1.41 29.00 21.97
N ILE A 254 0.70 27.92 21.60
CA ILE A 254 0.81 27.30 20.28
C ILE A 254 0.37 28.28 19.18
N TYR A 255 -0.69 29.06 19.40
CA TYR A 255 -1.11 30.11 18.47
C TYR A 255 -0.04 31.19 18.32
N GLU A 256 0.60 31.59 19.39
CA GLU A 256 1.70 32.56 19.37
C GLU A 256 2.87 32.03 18.51
N LEU A 257 3.23 30.75 18.65
CA LEU A 257 4.28 30.15 17.80
C LEU A 257 3.92 30.21 16.31
N ARG A 258 2.66 29.96 15.96
CA ARG A 258 2.17 30.05 14.58
C ARG A 258 2.20 31.46 14.04
N GLU A 259 1.70 32.43 14.80
CA GLU A 259 1.71 33.86 14.40
C GLU A 259 3.14 34.38 14.17
N ARG A 260 4.12 33.80 14.85
CA ARG A 260 5.55 34.10 14.65
C ARG A 260 6.15 33.39 13.45
N GLY A 261 5.41 32.49 12.80
CA GLY A 261 5.91 31.73 11.65
C GLY A 261 6.96 30.69 12.05
N VAL A 262 6.92 30.14 13.28
CA VAL A 262 7.83 29.06 13.68
C VAL A 262 7.44 27.80 12.94
N ASP A 263 8.21 27.38 11.94
CA ASP A 263 7.90 26.28 11.03
C ASP A 263 8.87 25.09 11.16
N SER A 264 9.99 25.28 11.86
CA SER A 264 11.03 24.27 12.03
C SER A 264 11.42 24.06 13.48
N VAL A 265 11.97 22.88 13.76
CA VAL A 265 12.50 22.53 15.09
C VAL A 265 13.63 23.48 15.50
N ASP A 266 14.49 23.85 14.56
CA ASP A 266 15.63 24.73 14.82
C ASP A 266 15.17 26.14 15.23
N GLU A 267 14.13 26.66 14.59
CA GLU A 267 13.56 27.95 14.97
C GLU A 267 12.88 27.90 16.33
N LEU A 268 12.16 26.82 16.61
CA LEU A 268 11.54 26.58 17.92
C LEU A 268 12.60 26.54 19.03
N GLU A 269 13.71 25.84 18.83
CA GLU A 269 14.80 25.77 19.78
C GLU A 269 15.48 27.13 19.99
N LYS A 270 15.70 27.90 18.92
CA LYS A 270 16.23 29.27 19.01
C LYS A 270 15.29 30.15 19.83
N LEU A 271 13.98 30.04 19.60
CA LEU A 271 13.00 30.78 20.35
C LEU A 271 12.99 30.39 21.82
N PHE A 272 13.00 29.09 22.15
CA PHE A 272 13.07 28.62 23.53
C PHE A 272 14.34 29.08 24.25
N LYS A 273 15.50 29.08 23.59
CA LYS A 273 16.72 29.64 24.17
C LYS A 273 16.59 31.15 24.48
N LYS A 274 15.93 31.91 23.60
CA LYS A 274 15.61 33.32 23.87
C LYS A 274 14.71 33.51 25.09
N ILE A 275 13.67 32.69 25.18
CA ILE A 275 12.72 32.73 26.30
C ILE A 275 13.40 32.32 27.62
N ASP A 276 14.25 31.30 27.58
CA ASP A 276 15.00 30.87 28.78
C ASP A 276 15.98 31.96 29.24
N ALA A 277 16.64 32.66 28.32
CA ALA A 277 17.50 33.81 28.62
C ALA A 277 16.71 34.95 29.25
N HIS A 278 15.50 35.26 28.76
CA HIS A 278 14.59 36.22 29.36
C HIS A 278 14.26 35.88 30.81
N PHE A 279 13.91 34.63 31.10
CA PHE A 279 13.60 34.20 32.47
C PHE A 279 14.82 34.02 33.38
N ALA A 280 16.03 34.01 32.83
CA ALA A 280 17.27 34.02 33.60
C ALA A 280 17.65 35.42 34.08
N ASP A 281 17.12 36.46 33.43
CA ASP A 281 17.24 37.82 33.89
C ASP A 281 16.34 38.04 35.12
N GLY A 282 16.95 38.34 36.24
CA GLY A 282 16.23 38.45 37.52
C GLY A 282 15.21 39.58 37.59
N GLU A 283 15.24 40.53 36.61
CA GLU A 283 14.29 41.63 36.51
C GLU A 283 13.05 41.33 35.64
N ALA A 284 13.08 40.25 34.84
CA ALA A 284 12.09 39.98 33.81
C ALA A 284 10.71 39.44 34.31
N GLY A 285 10.59 39.08 35.57
CA GLY A 285 9.34 38.52 36.10
C GLY A 285 8.99 37.14 35.59
N ASP A 286 7.74 36.70 35.83
CA ASP A 286 7.27 35.34 35.49
C ASP A 286 6.50 35.26 34.16
N TYR A 287 6.51 36.31 33.35
CA TYR A 287 5.78 36.39 32.08
C TYR A 287 6.69 36.72 30.90
N TRP A 288 6.47 36.05 29.80
CA TRP A 288 7.01 36.38 28.48
C TRP A 288 5.84 36.57 27.49
N GLU A 289 5.70 37.81 27.01
CA GLU A 289 4.63 38.19 26.06
C GLU A 289 3.22 37.69 26.44
N GLY A 290 2.87 37.82 27.70
CA GLY A 290 1.56 37.41 28.22
C GLY A 290 1.46 35.94 28.63
N HIS A 291 2.45 35.14 28.34
CA HIS A 291 2.48 33.73 28.74
C HIS A 291 3.30 33.51 29.99
N HIS A 292 2.68 32.83 30.95
CA HIS A 292 3.35 32.53 32.22
C HIS A 292 4.44 31.47 32.05
N LYS A 293 5.56 31.64 32.74
CA LYS A 293 6.74 30.72 32.73
C LYS A 293 6.37 29.25 32.87
N ALA A 294 5.41 28.91 33.72
CA ALA A 294 4.98 27.52 33.90
C ALA A 294 4.30 26.93 32.63
N THR A 295 3.52 27.77 31.91
CA THR A 295 2.91 27.35 30.62
C THR A 295 3.97 27.08 29.54
N ILE A 296 4.94 27.96 29.46
CA ILE A 296 6.03 27.84 28.51
C ILE A 296 6.90 26.59 28.81
N ARG A 297 7.24 26.36 30.05
CA ARG A 297 7.94 25.15 30.50
C ARG A 297 7.14 23.87 30.19
N LYS A 298 5.82 23.93 30.39
CA LYS A 298 4.94 22.81 29.97
C LYS A 298 5.04 22.59 28.45
N ALA A 299 4.99 23.66 27.65
CA ALA A 299 5.16 23.59 26.21
C ALA A 299 6.51 22.98 25.82
N GLN A 300 7.63 23.49 26.36
CA GLN A 300 8.97 22.96 26.10
C GLN A 300 9.06 21.46 26.37
N ASN A 301 8.56 20.98 27.50
CA ASN A 301 8.56 19.57 27.85
C ASN A 301 7.69 18.73 26.89
N ARG A 302 6.55 19.27 26.42
CA ARG A 302 5.69 18.58 25.46
C ARG A 302 6.29 18.52 24.07
N PHE A 303 6.90 19.60 23.62
CA PHE A 303 7.61 19.61 22.35
C PHE A 303 8.83 18.67 22.37
N LYS A 304 9.57 18.61 23.47
CA LYS A 304 10.63 17.62 23.62
C LYS A 304 10.11 16.18 23.56
N GLY A 305 9.04 15.88 24.28
CA GLY A 305 8.40 14.56 24.21
C GLY A 305 7.83 14.23 22.83
N MET A 306 7.42 15.23 22.07
CA MET A 306 7.03 15.08 20.66
C MET A 306 8.24 14.74 19.79
N GLN A 307 9.35 15.47 19.94
CA GLN A 307 10.59 15.18 19.23
C GLN A 307 11.10 13.76 19.51
N ASP A 308 11.04 13.30 20.76
CA ASP A 308 11.43 11.95 21.15
C ASP A 308 10.54 10.88 20.48
N LYS A 309 9.24 11.14 20.31
CA LYS A 309 8.28 10.22 19.70
C LYS A 309 8.33 10.24 18.17
N LEU A 310 8.44 11.40 17.59
CA LEU A 310 8.37 11.62 16.14
C LEU A 310 9.75 11.71 15.49
N GLY A 311 10.80 11.80 16.26
CA GLY A 311 12.22 11.88 15.93
C GLY A 311 12.56 12.11 14.45
N GLY A 312 12.56 11.04 13.69
CA GLY A 312 12.88 11.09 12.26
C GLY A 312 11.76 11.60 11.34
N LEU A 313 10.60 12.01 11.87
CA LEU A 313 9.49 12.54 11.08
C LEU A 313 9.41 14.07 11.08
N LEU A 314 10.13 14.76 11.96
CA LEU A 314 10.10 16.22 12.04
C LEU A 314 11.23 16.82 11.21
N ALA A 315 10.88 17.82 10.38
CA ALA A 315 11.86 18.64 9.69
C ALA A 315 12.63 19.51 10.69
N HIS A 316 13.94 19.55 10.58
CA HIS A 316 14.80 20.36 11.45
C HIS A 316 15.06 21.77 10.90
N GLY A 317 14.81 22.03 9.62
CA GLY A 317 15.01 23.30 8.95
C GLY A 317 15.66 23.16 7.61
#